data_d6e9e37d79dedd205086a7cf58df54c1
#
_entry.id   d6e9e37d79dedd205086a7cf58df54c1
#
_cell.length_a   1.000
_cell.length_b   1.000
_cell.length_c   1.000
_cell.angle_alpha   90.00
_cell.angle_beta   90.00
_cell.angle_gamma   90.00
#
_symmetry.space_group_name_H-M   'P 1'
#
loop_
_entity.id
_entity.type
_entity.pdbx_description
1 polymer ?
#
loop_
_entity_poly.entity_id
_entity_poly.type
_entity_poly.pdbx_seq_one_letter_code
_entity_poly.pdbx_strand_id
1 'polypeptide(L)' 'SVQVICINKILSRTYEKVAGGRLWNFKCSSLIEGIEKLYTIKYDLINGKWMLFI' A
#
# COMPACT_ATOMS: atom_id res chain seq x y z
N SER A 1 -10.38 -15.99 -7.47
CA SER A 1 -10.91 -15.63 -6.16
C SER A 1 -10.40 -14.26 -5.73
N VAL A 2 -11.20 -13.60 -4.94
CA VAL A 2 -10.84 -12.29 -4.41
C VAL A 2 -10.29 -12.47 -3.02
N GLN A 3 -9.10 -11.94 -2.78
CA GLN A 3 -8.53 -11.90 -1.44
C GLN A 3 -8.76 -10.53 -0.84
N VAL A 4 -9.29 -10.51 0.37
CA VAL A 4 -9.45 -9.27 1.12
C VAL A 4 -8.34 -9.21 2.15
N ILE A 5 -7.53 -8.16 2.07
CA ILE A 5 -6.47 -7.92 3.06
C ILE A 5 -6.94 -6.78 3.95
N CYS A 6 -7.04 -7.07 5.24
CA CYS A 6 -7.41 -6.05 6.21
C CYS A 6 -6.14 -5.37 6.72
N ILE A 7 -6.05 -4.07 6.50
CA ILE A 7 -4.93 -3.29 7.01
C ILE A 7 -5.13 -3.04 8.49
N ASN A 8 -4.25 -3.58 9.33
CA ASN A 8 -4.34 -3.37 10.77
C ASN A 8 -3.74 -2.02 11.16
N LYS A 9 -2.68 -1.59 10.49
CA LYS A 9 -1.98 -0.39 10.88
C LYS A 9 -1.26 0.24 9.70
N ILE A 10 -1.34 1.57 9.60
CA ILE A 10 -0.56 2.34 8.66
C ILE A 10 0.61 2.93 9.44
N LEU A 11 1.83 2.54 9.09
CA LEU A 11 3.04 2.94 9.81
C LEU A 11 3.58 4.29 9.34
N SER A 12 3.50 4.55 8.05
CA SER A 12 3.95 5.82 7.49
C SER A 12 3.32 6.04 6.13
N ARG A 13 3.35 7.30 5.70
CA ARG A 13 2.90 7.67 4.36
C ARG A 13 3.88 8.69 3.80
N THR A 14 4.16 8.59 2.51
CA THR A 14 5.03 9.54 1.81
C THR A 14 4.43 9.84 0.45
N TYR A 15 4.64 11.07 0.00
CA TYR A 15 4.23 11.51 -1.33
C TYR A 15 5.44 11.45 -2.24
N GLU A 16 5.25 10.83 -3.40
CA GLU A 16 6.32 10.68 -4.39
C GLU A 16 5.90 11.26 -5.72
N LYS A 17 6.71 12.16 -6.26
CA LYS A 17 6.49 12.71 -7.58
C LYS A 17 7.52 12.10 -8.51
N VAL A 18 7.05 11.31 -9.47
CA VAL A 18 7.90 10.68 -10.47
C VAL A 18 7.59 11.26 -11.84
N ALA A 19 8.51 11.07 -12.79
CA ALA A 19 8.30 11.52 -14.16
C ALA A 19 7.02 10.89 -14.73
N GLY A 20 6.05 11.73 -15.09
CA GLY A 20 4.79 11.25 -15.62
C GLY A 20 3.80 10.71 -14.61
N GLY A 21 4.04 10.88 -13.31
CA GLY A 21 3.11 10.37 -12.32
C GLY A 21 3.26 10.96 -10.93
N ARG A 22 2.27 10.69 -10.10
CA ARG A 22 2.25 11.07 -8.69
C ARG A 22 1.71 9.90 -7.89
N LEU A 23 2.41 9.55 -6.82
CA LEU A 23 2.10 8.39 -6.01
C LEU A 23 2.05 8.74 -4.54
N TRP A 24 1.07 8.17 -3.84
CA TRP A 24 1.09 8.09 -2.39
C TRP A 24 1.59 6.71 -2.00
N ASN A 25 2.58 6.66 -1.13
CA ASN A 25 3.12 5.41 -0.60
C ASN A 25 2.69 5.25 0.84
N PHE A 26 2.11 4.10 1.16
CA PHE A 26 1.69 3.78 2.52
C PHE A 26 2.41 2.52 2.97
N LYS A 27 3.19 2.63 4.04
CA LYS A 27 3.80 1.46 4.66
C LYS A 27 2.82 0.93 5.70
N CYS A 28 2.43 -0.32 5.54
CA CYS A 28 1.35 -0.92 6.32
C CYS A 28 1.79 -2.20 7.00
N SER A 29 1.03 -2.61 8.00
CA SER A 29 1.19 -3.92 8.61
C SER A 29 -0.17 -4.60 8.72
N SER A 30 -0.17 -5.92 8.63
CA SER A 30 -1.36 -6.75 8.79
C SER A 30 -0.98 -8.06 9.47
N LEU A 31 -1.92 -8.60 10.24
CA LEU A 31 -1.79 -9.95 10.77
C LEU A 31 -2.38 -10.91 9.75
N ILE A 32 -1.53 -11.79 9.20
CA ILE A 32 -1.94 -12.81 8.25
C ILE A 32 -1.57 -14.15 8.86
N GLU A 33 -2.60 -14.95 9.15
CA GLU A 33 -2.41 -16.25 9.81
C GLU A 33 -1.60 -16.15 11.10
N GLY A 34 -1.88 -15.11 11.89
CA GLY A 34 -1.21 -14.90 13.17
C GLY A 34 0.20 -14.31 13.08
N ILE A 35 0.66 -14.00 11.89
CA ILE A 35 2.00 -13.44 11.66
C ILE A 35 1.87 -12.01 11.16
N GLU A 36 2.58 -11.08 11.80
CA GLU A 36 2.62 -9.71 11.34
C GLU A 36 3.49 -9.61 10.11
N LYS A 37 2.91 -9.04 9.05
CA LYS A 37 3.60 -8.83 7.78
C LYS A 37 3.61 -7.36 7.43
N LEU A 38 4.75 -6.89 6.94
CA LEU A 38 4.92 -5.52 6.47
C LEU A 38 4.87 -5.50 4.96
N TYR A 39 4.20 -4.48 4.43
CA TYR A 39 4.08 -4.32 2.98
C TYR A 39 3.84 -2.85 2.65
N THR A 40 3.97 -2.52 1.37
CA THR A 40 3.73 -1.16 0.88
C THR A 40 2.57 -1.16 -0.09
N ILE A 41 1.67 -0.21 0.08
CA ILE A 41 0.61 0.06 -0.88
C ILE A 41 0.91 1.40 -1.52
N LYS A 42 0.78 1.47 -2.83
CA LYS A 42 0.94 2.73 -3.55
C LYS A 42 -0.36 3.09 -4.24
N TYR A 43 -0.72 4.36 -4.17
CA TYR A 43 -1.88 4.87 -4.89
C TYR A 43 -1.43 5.79 -6.01
N ASP A 44 -1.78 5.43 -7.23
CA ASP A 44 -1.48 6.23 -8.42
C ASP A 44 -2.56 7.30 -8.56
N LEU A 45 -2.18 8.56 -8.34
CA LEU A 45 -3.12 9.69 -8.41
C LEU A 45 -3.58 10.01 -9.83
N ILE A 46 -2.77 9.66 -10.82
CA ILE A 46 -3.11 9.95 -12.21
C ILE A 46 -4.16 8.96 -12.72
N ASN A 47 -3.96 7.68 -12.46
CA ASN A 47 -4.83 6.63 -12.97
C ASN A 47 -5.86 6.13 -11.95
N GLY A 48 -5.76 6.56 -10.70
CA GLY A 48 -6.67 6.14 -9.64
C GLY A 48 -6.57 4.66 -9.32
N LYS A 49 -5.36 4.11 -9.35
CA LYS A 49 -5.14 2.69 -9.12
C LYS A 49 -4.33 2.43 -7.86
N TRP A 50 -4.67 1.39 -7.16
CA TRP A 50 -3.92 0.90 -6.02
C TRP A 50 -2.97 -0.22 -6.46
N MET A 51 -1.74 -0.21 -5.92
CA MET A 51 -0.75 -1.24 -6.19
C MET A 51 -0.21 -1.77 -4.87
N LEU A 52 -0.05 -3.09 -4.80
CA LEU A 52 0.46 -3.75 -3.60
C LEU A 52 1.88 -4.25 -3.87
N PHE A 53 2.79 -3.91 -2.96
CA PHE A 53 4.18 -4.36 -3.02
C PHE A 53 4.52 -5.09 -1.72
N ILE A 54 4.86 -6.32 -1.87
CA ILE A 54 5.22 -7.19 -0.74
C ILE A 54 6.72 -7.42 -0.72
#